data_b21bc190f298af86c1d391731d8a08de
#
_entry.id   b21bc190f298af86c1d391731d8a08de
#
_cell.length_a   1.000
_cell.length_b   1.000
_cell.length_c   1.000
_cell.angle_alpha   90.00
_cell.angle_beta   90.00
_cell.angle_gamma   90.00
#
_symmetry.space_group_name_H-M   'P 1'
#
loop_
_entity.id
_entity.type
_entity.pdbx_description
1 polymer ?
#
loop_
_entity_poly.entity_id
_entity_poly.type
_entity_poly.pdbx_seq_one_letter_code
_entity_poly.pdbx_strand_id
1 'polypeptide(L)'
;MIPNGVTPADDQIAADIFGVSVGYWQDTKHWQKIRGLKLLNREGSRRRLYSKEQLLAAHTEEERAKAVNEQPRYDLPPVPADEHPDDLLDLEEALYALPEERRVTLSTWKTYKYGTKTRLPDPDFNLGGQEVDGEIVGGEDFWRRQTILDWDANRPGRGSQPGRGRKVGSKNKAPRQPTPQAEERRRHARLLLDEQPATVTAKVLAESLGVHPVHAERLLRAARLEKVRDLLEEREDLTVEDVQHETGLTVVAHARKLLDEARTTTTAQ
;
A
#
# COMPACT_ATOMS: atom_id res chain seq x y z
N MET A 1 -4.35 -3.59 19.36
CA MET A 1 -5.71 -3.19 19.81
C MET A 1 -5.59 -2.64 21.23
N ILE A 2 -6.12 -1.46 21.48
CA ILE A 2 -6.21 -0.88 22.82
C ILE A 2 -7.61 -1.20 23.35
N PRO A 3 -7.73 -2.10 24.36
CA PRO A 3 -9.02 -2.50 24.91
C PRO A 3 -9.75 -1.32 25.56
N ASN A 4 -11.07 -1.36 25.50
CA ASN A 4 -11.92 -0.35 26.15
C ASN A 4 -11.59 -0.22 27.65
N GLY A 5 -11.51 1.01 28.13
CA GLY A 5 -11.17 1.33 29.54
C GLY A 5 -9.68 1.26 29.88
N VAL A 6 -8.81 0.93 28.93
CA VAL A 6 -7.34 0.95 29.11
C VAL A 6 -6.75 2.23 28.56
N THR A 7 -5.97 2.93 29.38
CA THR A 7 -5.24 4.13 28.94
C THR A 7 -3.94 3.72 28.26
N PRO A 8 -3.74 4.00 26.97
CA PRO A 8 -2.50 3.66 26.29
C PRO A 8 -1.36 4.58 26.74
N ALA A 9 -0.18 3.99 26.87
CA ALA A 9 1.07 4.69 27.12
C ALA A 9 2.14 4.20 26.15
N ASP A 10 2.84 5.11 25.52
CA ASP A 10 4.00 4.79 24.68
C ASP A 10 5.31 4.75 25.49
N ASP A 11 6.43 4.55 24.79
CA ASP A 11 7.75 4.51 25.43
C ASP A 11 8.10 5.83 26.15
N GLN A 12 7.59 6.99 25.67
CA GLN A 12 7.82 8.29 26.34
C GLN A 12 7.10 8.33 27.67
N ILE A 13 5.81 8.02 27.68
CA ILE A 13 4.99 8.02 28.89
C ILE A 13 5.51 6.97 29.88
N ALA A 14 5.93 5.80 29.37
CA ALA A 14 6.55 4.78 30.21
C ALA A 14 7.82 5.26 30.87
N ALA A 15 8.73 5.89 30.11
CA ALA A 15 9.98 6.45 30.62
C ALA A 15 9.73 7.55 31.67
N ASP A 16 8.75 8.41 31.42
CA ASP A 16 8.35 9.48 32.37
C ASP A 16 7.82 8.89 33.69
N ILE A 17 7.01 7.82 33.65
CA ILE A 17 6.51 7.12 34.84
C ILE A 17 7.68 6.57 35.67
N PHE A 18 8.68 5.98 35.03
CA PHE A 18 9.83 5.38 35.73
C PHE A 18 10.96 6.40 36.01
N GLY A 19 10.79 7.67 35.67
CA GLY A 19 11.79 8.71 35.91
C GLY A 19 13.09 8.50 35.14
N VAL A 20 13.06 7.88 33.97
CA VAL A 20 14.21 7.59 33.13
C VAL A 20 14.09 8.25 31.76
N SER A 21 15.20 8.31 31.01
CA SER A 21 15.12 8.77 29.62
C SER A 21 14.50 7.68 28.71
N VAL A 22 13.84 8.11 27.62
CA VAL A 22 13.31 7.18 26.61
C VAL A 22 14.41 6.29 26.03
N GLY A 23 15.60 6.86 25.79
CA GLY A 23 16.76 6.08 25.33
C GLY A 23 17.12 4.97 26.32
N TYR A 24 17.21 5.29 27.61
CA TYR A 24 17.47 4.28 28.64
C TYR A 24 16.38 3.21 28.68
N TRP A 25 15.08 3.61 28.63
CA TRP A 25 13.95 2.69 28.58
C TRP A 25 14.07 1.69 27.42
N GLN A 26 14.42 2.20 26.24
CA GLN A 26 14.55 1.41 25.02
C GLN A 26 15.80 0.53 25.00
N ASP A 27 16.97 1.07 25.34
CA ASP A 27 18.25 0.38 25.26
C ASP A 27 18.34 -0.77 26.28
N THR A 28 17.83 -0.54 27.48
CA THR A 28 17.79 -1.57 28.53
C THR A 28 16.66 -2.56 28.37
N LYS A 29 15.75 -2.31 27.43
CA LYS A 29 14.50 -3.09 27.23
C LYS A 29 13.75 -3.26 28.55
N HIS A 30 13.60 -2.16 29.31
CA HIS A 30 13.10 -2.21 30.68
C HIS A 30 11.72 -2.91 30.77
N TRP A 31 10.86 -2.72 29.79
CA TRP A 31 9.54 -3.37 29.69
C TRP A 31 9.60 -4.90 29.72
N GLN A 32 10.70 -5.52 29.22
CA GLN A 32 10.85 -6.99 29.22
C GLN A 32 11.18 -7.54 30.62
N LYS A 33 11.67 -6.68 31.50
CA LYS A 33 11.99 -7.06 32.90
C LYS A 33 10.74 -7.05 33.78
N ILE A 34 9.70 -6.34 33.37
CA ILE A 34 8.42 -6.27 34.09
C ILE A 34 7.59 -7.51 33.75
N ARG A 35 7.65 -8.50 34.63
CA ARG A 35 6.94 -9.76 34.40
C ARG A 35 5.41 -9.54 34.34
N GLY A 36 4.80 -9.97 33.24
CA GLY A 36 3.35 -9.85 33.03
C GLY A 36 2.89 -8.58 32.33
N LEU A 37 3.80 -7.63 32.07
CA LEU A 37 3.48 -6.46 31.24
C LEU A 37 3.16 -6.90 29.81
N LYS A 38 1.97 -6.51 29.31
CA LYS A 38 1.52 -6.85 27.97
C LYS A 38 1.64 -5.65 27.05
N LEU A 39 2.10 -5.89 25.82
CA LEU A 39 1.95 -4.93 24.74
C LEU A 39 0.49 -4.91 24.29
N LEU A 40 -0.08 -3.71 24.15
CA LEU A 40 -1.45 -3.50 23.68
C LEU A 40 -1.56 -3.60 22.16
N ASN A 41 -0.47 -3.31 21.45
CA ASN A 41 -0.43 -3.39 20.01
C ASN A 41 0.38 -4.61 19.53
N ARG A 42 0.32 -4.85 18.23
CA ARG A 42 0.97 -5.99 17.60
C ARG A 42 2.49 -5.93 17.77
N GLU A 43 3.11 -7.07 17.96
CA GLU A 43 4.56 -7.21 17.92
C GLU A 43 5.12 -6.72 16.57
N GLY A 44 6.19 -5.94 16.61
CA GLY A 44 6.78 -5.31 15.44
C GLY A 44 6.16 -3.97 15.03
N SER A 45 5.13 -3.48 15.73
CA SER A 45 4.64 -2.13 15.54
C SER A 45 5.74 -1.09 15.77
N ARG A 46 5.70 0.01 15.01
CA ARG A 46 6.72 1.08 15.09
C ARG A 46 6.84 1.69 16.49
N ARG A 47 5.71 1.80 17.19
CA ARG A 47 5.63 2.24 18.58
C ARG A 47 5.14 1.08 19.43
N ARG A 48 5.68 0.90 20.61
CA ARG A 48 5.14 -0.02 21.61
C ARG A 48 4.10 0.71 22.43
N LEU A 49 2.98 0.04 22.69
CA LEU A 49 1.92 0.56 23.55
C LEU A 49 1.70 -0.37 24.73
N TYR A 50 1.58 0.23 25.89
CA TYR A 50 1.39 -0.45 27.16
C TYR A 50 0.11 0.06 27.84
N SER A 51 -0.44 -0.70 28.81
CA SER A 51 -1.42 -0.15 29.73
C SER A 51 -0.71 0.76 30.73
N LYS A 52 -1.18 2.02 30.82
CA LYS A 52 -0.66 2.98 31.80
C LYS A 52 -0.87 2.49 33.23
N GLU A 53 -1.99 1.83 33.49
CA GLU A 53 -2.35 1.23 34.78
C GLU A 53 -1.35 0.15 35.17
N GLN A 54 -0.94 -0.71 34.22
CA GLN A 54 0.08 -1.72 34.47
C GLN A 54 1.46 -1.11 34.74
N LEU A 55 1.83 -0.06 33.99
CA LEU A 55 3.11 0.65 34.21
C LEU A 55 3.15 1.31 35.58
N LEU A 56 2.08 1.96 36.01
CA LEU A 56 2.00 2.60 37.34
C LEU A 56 2.07 1.56 38.45
N ALA A 57 1.39 0.43 38.32
CA ALA A 57 1.46 -0.66 39.28
C ALA A 57 2.88 -1.25 39.34
N ALA A 58 3.51 -1.45 38.20
CA ALA A 58 4.90 -1.94 38.13
C ALA A 58 5.88 -0.97 38.77
N HIS A 59 5.78 0.32 38.49
CA HIS A 59 6.63 1.35 39.10
C HIS A 59 6.48 1.38 40.61
N THR A 60 5.23 1.36 41.09
CA THR A 60 4.94 1.34 42.53
C THR A 60 5.60 0.11 43.20
N GLU A 61 5.52 -1.06 42.59
CA GLU A 61 6.14 -2.26 43.11
C GLU A 61 7.69 -2.21 43.08
N GLU A 62 8.29 -1.64 42.02
CA GLU A 62 9.74 -1.45 41.98
C GLU A 62 10.23 -0.50 43.09
N GLU A 63 9.55 0.60 43.34
CA GLU A 63 9.89 1.53 44.42
C GLU A 63 9.71 0.87 45.82
N ARG A 64 8.62 0.08 46.00
CA ARG A 64 8.45 -0.71 47.22
C ARG A 64 9.62 -1.71 47.44
N ALA A 65 9.92 -2.49 46.41
CA ALA A 65 10.92 -3.51 46.46
C ALA A 65 12.32 -2.92 46.73
N LYS A 66 12.63 -1.77 46.11
CA LYS A 66 13.87 -1.01 46.35
C LYS A 66 13.96 -0.50 47.77
N ALA A 67 12.85 0.01 48.36
CA ALA A 67 12.85 0.51 49.72
C ALA A 67 13.16 -0.58 50.79
N VAL A 68 12.78 -1.85 50.50
CA VAL A 68 13.01 -3.01 51.41
C VAL A 68 14.13 -3.91 50.95
N ASN A 69 14.85 -3.55 49.88
CA ASN A 69 15.94 -4.31 49.27
C ASN A 69 15.52 -5.73 48.85
N GLU A 70 14.31 -5.86 48.28
CA GLU A 70 13.77 -7.11 47.75
C GLU A 70 13.69 -7.09 46.23
N GLN A 71 13.43 -8.26 45.62
CA GLN A 71 13.08 -8.37 44.22
C GLN A 71 11.58 -7.95 44.01
N PRO A 72 11.27 -7.18 42.98
CA PRO A 72 9.87 -6.79 42.72
C PRO A 72 8.98 -8.02 42.35
N ARG A 73 7.79 -8.05 42.86
CA ARG A 73 6.78 -9.09 42.62
C ARG A 73 5.58 -8.44 41.95
N TYR A 74 5.60 -8.43 40.63
CA TYR A 74 4.58 -7.74 39.85
C TYR A 74 3.22 -8.45 39.93
N ASP A 75 2.24 -7.77 40.49
CA ASP A 75 0.80 -8.12 40.44
C ASP A 75 0.10 -7.04 39.62
N LEU A 76 0.13 -7.22 38.29
CA LEU A 76 -0.34 -6.20 37.37
C LEU A 76 -1.84 -6.35 37.13
N PRO A 77 -2.59 -5.22 37.01
CA PRO A 77 -3.98 -5.24 36.61
C PRO A 77 -4.18 -6.03 35.31
N PRO A 78 -5.22 -6.86 35.22
CA PRO A 78 -5.48 -7.58 33.98
C PRO A 78 -5.90 -6.63 32.85
N VAL A 79 -5.36 -6.87 31.67
CA VAL A 79 -5.81 -6.20 30.44
C VAL A 79 -6.98 -6.99 29.88
N PRO A 80 -8.14 -6.35 29.60
CA PRO A 80 -9.28 -7.03 28.95
C PRO A 80 -8.85 -7.74 27.68
N ALA A 81 -9.37 -8.96 27.49
CA ALA A 81 -9.06 -9.77 26.30
C ALA A 81 -10.25 -9.89 25.35
N ASP A 82 -11.45 -9.64 25.85
CA ASP A 82 -12.68 -9.73 25.08
C ASP A 82 -12.82 -8.52 24.16
N GLU A 83 -13.34 -8.76 22.96
CA GLU A 83 -13.59 -7.70 21.99
C GLU A 83 -14.74 -6.80 22.44
N HIS A 84 -14.52 -5.48 22.39
CA HIS A 84 -15.52 -4.48 22.74
C HIS A 84 -15.73 -3.48 21.59
N PRO A 85 -16.96 -2.98 21.37
CA PRO A 85 -17.24 -1.97 20.33
C PRO A 85 -16.38 -0.72 20.42
N ASP A 86 -15.99 -0.33 21.63
CA ASP A 86 -15.16 0.86 21.89
C ASP A 86 -13.65 0.59 21.93
N ASP A 87 -13.21 -0.64 21.60
CA ASP A 87 -11.78 -0.92 21.43
C ASP A 87 -11.19 -0.02 20.36
N LEU A 88 -10.02 0.54 20.64
CA LEU A 88 -9.30 1.36 19.68
C LEU A 88 -8.36 0.49 18.85
N LEU A 89 -8.53 0.54 17.55
CA LEU A 89 -7.83 -0.24 16.54
C LEU A 89 -6.87 0.64 15.76
N ASP A 90 -5.65 0.19 15.54
CA ASP A 90 -4.75 0.82 14.57
C ASP A 90 -5.26 0.58 13.14
N LEU A 91 -4.58 1.17 12.16
CA LEU A 91 -5.00 1.09 10.76
C LEU A 91 -5.08 -0.36 10.23
N GLU A 92 -4.19 -1.23 10.66
CA GLU A 92 -4.16 -2.62 10.20
C GLU A 92 -5.15 -3.49 10.95
N GLU A 93 -5.26 -3.30 12.27
CA GLU A 93 -6.27 -3.94 13.11
C GLU A 93 -7.69 -3.60 12.67
N ALA A 94 -7.93 -2.34 12.28
CA ALA A 94 -9.19 -1.87 11.71
C ALA A 94 -9.57 -2.62 10.41
N LEU A 95 -8.59 -2.96 9.56
CA LEU A 95 -8.82 -3.81 8.39
C LEU A 95 -9.24 -5.23 8.80
N TYR A 96 -8.55 -5.80 9.79
CA TYR A 96 -8.83 -7.18 10.23
C TYR A 96 -10.10 -7.31 11.06
N ALA A 97 -10.62 -6.22 11.63
CA ALA A 97 -11.93 -6.19 12.30
C ALA A 97 -13.10 -6.36 11.31
N LEU A 98 -12.88 -6.11 10.00
CA LEU A 98 -13.90 -6.31 8.98
C LEU A 98 -14.12 -7.80 8.69
N PRO A 99 -15.36 -8.20 8.29
CA PRO A 99 -15.62 -9.52 7.73
C PRO A 99 -14.65 -9.84 6.57
N GLU A 100 -14.20 -11.08 6.46
CA GLU A 100 -13.17 -11.49 5.51
C GLU A 100 -13.53 -11.15 4.06
N GLU A 101 -14.78 -11.36 3.68
CA GLU A 101 -15.31 -11.08 2.34
C GLU A 101 -15.34 -9.58 2.00
N ARG A 102 -15.24 -8.71 3.00
CA ARG A 102 -15.22 -7.25 2.84
C ARG A 102 -13.83 -6.64 2.97
N ARG A 103 -12.85 -7.43 3.35
CA ARG A 103 -11.46 -6.98 3.45
C ARG A 103 -10.89 -6.67 2.08
N VAL A 104 -10.11 -5.63 2.02
CA VAL A 104 -9.31 -5.25 0.86
C VAL A 104 -7.84 -5.52 1.15
N THR A 105 -6.97 -5.37 0.15
CA THR A 105 -5.53 -5.45 0.42
C THR A 105 -5.08 -4.29 1.33
N LEU A 106 -4.06 -4.52 2.14
CA LEU A 106 -3.52 -3.50 3.05
C LEU A 106 -3.09 -2.22 2.29
N SER A 107 -2.58 -2.37 1.07
CA SER A 107 -2.23 -1.24 0.19
C SER A 107 -3.46 -0.40 -0.17
N THR A 108 -4.57 -1.05 -0.55
CA THR A 108 -5.84 -0.36 -0.83
C THR A 108 -6.38 0.30 0.44
N TRP A 109 -6.28 -0.38 1.58
CA TRP A 109 -6.73 0.13 2.87
C TRP A 109 -5.98 1.40 3.28
N LYS A 110 -4.65 1.41 3.12
CA LYS A 110 -3.83 2.62 3.33
C LYS A 110 -4.27 3.77 2.41
N THR A 111 -4.68 3.46 1.18
CA THR A 111 -5.21 4.48 0.26
C THR A 111 -6.53 5.08 0.77
N TYR A 112 -7.36 4.32 1.48
CA TYR A 112 -8.60 4.84 2.07
C TYR A 112 -8.34 5.86 3.20
N LYS A 113 -7.24 5.73 3.92
CA LYS A 113 -6.85 6.73 4.93
C LYS A 113 -6.65 8.13 4.33
N TYR A 114 -6.09 8.21 3.12
CA TYR A 114 -5.71 9.47 2.47
C TYR A 114 -6.58 9.81 1.24
N GLY A 115 -7.54 8.95 0.90
CA GLY A 115 -8.33 9.09 -0.31
C GLY A 115 -9.47 10.09 -0.19
N THR A 116 -9.90 10.65 -1.33
CA THR A 116 -11.04 11.56 -1.38
C THR A 116 -12.37 10.89 -1.73
N LYS A 117 -12.33 9.74 -2.43
CA LYS A 117 -13.55 9.05 -2.93
C LYS A 117 -14.09 8.00 -1.98
N THR A 118 -13.22 7.26 -1.35
CA THR A 118 -13.56 6.28 -0.32
C THR A 118 -12.56 6.55 0.81
N ARG A 119 -12.95 7.40 1.73
CA ARG A 119 -12.11 7.79 2.85
C ARG A 119 -12.59 7.07 4.10
N LEU A 120 -11.65 6.61 4.92
CA LEU A 120 -11.96 6.19 6.28
C LEU A 120 -12.57 7.34 7.07
N PRO A 121 -13.37 7.07 8.09
CA PRO A 121 -13.83 8.10 9.01
C PRO A 121 -12.64 8.79 9.66
N ASP A 122 -12.84 9.97 10.16
CA ASP A 122 -11.82 10.64 10.96
C ASP A 122 -11.48 9.78 12.19
N PRO A 123 -10.22 9.74 12.62
CA PRO A 123 -9.82 8.91 13.75
C PRO A 123 -10.54 9.36 15.04
N ASP A 124 -10.95 8.38 15.85
CA ASP A 124 -11.56 8.66 17.16
C ASP A 124 -10.53 9.08 18.20
N PHE A 125 -9.26 8.67 18.00
CA PHE A 125 -8.16 8.97 18.91
C PHE A 125 -6.84 9.07 18.13
N ASN A 126 -5.98 10.01 18.55
CA ASN A 126 -4.61 10.12 18.04
C ASN A 126 -3.63 10.11 19.20
N LEU A 127 -2.61 9.27 19.13
CA LEU A 127 -1.58 9.15 20.16
C LEU A 127 -0.27 9.82 19.71
N GLY A 128 0.18 10.80 20.47
CA GLY A 128 1.47 11.46 20.26
C GLY A 128 1.49 12.45 19.10
N GLY A 129 0.32 12.87 18.59
CA GLY A 129 0.21 14.00 17.67
C GLY A 129 0.32 15.32 18.41
N GLN A 130 0.72 16.36 17.70
CA GLN A 130 0.76 17.73 18.18
C GLN A 130 -0.30 18.56 17.47
N GLU A 131 -1.02 19.36 18.22
CA GLU A 131 -1.97 20.31 17.63
C GLU A 131 -1.19 21.51 17.07
N VAL A 132 -1.30 21.71 15.76
CA VAL A 132 -0.74 22.85 15.03
C VAL A 132 -1.85 23.48 14.21
N ASP A 133 -2.14 24.75 14.47
CA ASP A 133 -3.20 25.52 13.77
C ASP A 133 -4.59 24.85 13.77
N GLY A 134 -4.93 24.12 14.84
CA GLY A 134 -6.20 23.39 14.98
C GLY A 134 -6.24 22.02 14.29
N GLU A 135 -5.14 21.59 13.70
CA GLU A 135 -4.99 20.24 13.11
C GLU A 135 -4.02 19.40 13.95
N ILE A 136 -4.31 18.12 14.09
CA ILE A 136 -3.39 17.17 14.74
C ILE A 136 -2.38 16.70 13.71
N VAL A 137 -1.11 17.07 13.90
CA VAL A 137 0.00 16.71 13.02
C VAL A 137 0.86 15.62 13.66
N GLY A 138 1.10 14.56 12.90
CA GLY A 138 1.87 13.41 13.38
C GLY A 138 1.04 12.48 14.28
N GLY A 139 1.73 11.73 15.14
CA GLY A 139 1.07 10.73 15.99
C GLY A 139 0.64 9.47 15.23
N GLU A 140 -0.13 8.66 15.92
CA GLU A 140 -0.72 7.44 15.39
C GLU A 140 -2.24 7.48 15.59
N ASP A 141 -2.99 7.25 14.51
CA ASP A 141 -4.44 7.31 14.49
C ASP A 141 -5.05 5.97 14.87
N PHE A 142 -6.10 6.05 15.69
CA PHE A 142 -6.89 4.91 16.12
C PHE A 142 -8.38 5.15 15.88
N TRP A 143 -9.09 4.10 15.56
CA TRP A 143 -10.53 4.09 15.35
C TRP A 143 -11.20 3.15 16.33
N ARG A 144 -12.34 3.51 16.85
CA ARG A 144 -13.17 2.56 17.59
C ARG A 144 -13.61 1.46 16.64
N ARG A 145 -13.65 0.24 17.15
CA ARG A 145 -14.17 -0.93 16.41
C ARG A 145 -15.54 -0.63 15.80
N GLN A 146 -16.45 -0.06 16.59
CA GLN A 146 -17.79 0.28 16.11
C GLN A 146 -17.76 1.31 14.96
N THR A 147 -16.93 2.35 15.05
CA THR A 147 -16.78 3.36 13.98
C THR A 147 -16.40 2.72 12.63
N ILE A 148 -15.49 1.74 12.66
CA ILE A 148 -15.06 1.03 11.46
C ILE A 148 -16.17 0.11 10.92
N LEU A 149 -16.90 -0.60 11.78
CA LEU A 149 -18.00 -1.49 11.38
C LEU A 149 -19.17 -0.69 10.80
N ASP A 150 -19.53 0.44 11.41
CA ASP A 150 -20.59 1.33 10.92
C ASP A 150 -20.22 1.97 9.59
N TRP A 151 -18.97 2.41 9.44
CA TRP A 151 -18.47 2.92 8.17
C TRP A 151 -18.52 1.84 7.09
N ASP A 152 -18.09 0.62 7.39
CA ASP A 152 -18.11 -0.47 6.42
C ASP A 152 -19.54 -0.85 6.02
N ALA A 153 -20.48 -0.87 6.95
CA ALA A 153 -21.91 -1.12 6.67
C ALA A 153 -22.48 -0.10 5.68
N ASN A 154 -22.04 1.15 5.76
CA ASN A 154 -22.48 2.26 4.90
C ASN A 154 -21.61 2.43 3.64
N ARG A 155 -20.48 1.73 3.54
CA ARG A 155 -19.59 1.81 2.38
C ARG A 155 -20.25 1.21 1.14
N PRO A 156 -20.32 1.96 0.02
CA PRO A 156 -20.82 1.42 -1.24
C PRO A 156 -20.04 0.17 -1.63
N GLY A 157 -20.69 -0.98 -1.64
CA GLY A 157 -20.08 -2.25 -2.06
C GLY A 157 -19.63 -2.20 -3.53
N ARG A 158 -18.75 -3.11 -3.93
CA ARG A 158 -18.43 -3.31 -5.35
C ARG A 158 -19.73 -3.58 -6.11
N GLY A 159 -20.18 -2.62 -6.91
CA GLY A 159 -21.39 -2.76 -7.73
C GLY A 159 -22.66 -2.15 -7.14
N SER A 160 -22.65 -1.53 -5.96
CA SER A 160 -23.84 -0.91 -5.35
C SER A 160 -24.23 0.45 -5.95
N GLN A 161 -23.45 1.01 -6.87
CA GLN A 161 -23.88 2.18 -7.63
C GLN A 161 -24.72 1.72 -8.85
N PRO A 162 -26.04 1.91 -8.83
CA PRO A 162 -26.87 1.67 -10.01
C PRO A 162 -26.34 2.52 -11.15
N GLY A 163 -25.86 1.91 -12.22
CA GLY A 163 -25.48 2.59 -13.46
C GLY A 163 -23.98 2.75 -13.74
N ARG A 164 -23.04 2.43 -12.81
CA ARG A 164 -21.58 2.47 -13.11
C ARG A 164 -20.96 1.10 -13.42
N GLY A 165 -21.65 0.01 -13.13
CA GLY A 165 -21.28 -1.31 -13.59
C GLY A 165 -21.70 -1.52 -15.04
N ARG A 166 -20.85 -2.17 -15.83
CA ARG A 166 -21.25 -2.61 -17.17
C ARG A 166 -22.48 -3.50 -17.03
N LYS A 167 -23.57 -3.19 -17.74
CA LYS A 167 -24.78 -4.02 -17.71
C LYS A 167 -24.41 -5.47 -18.02
N VAL A 168 -24.87 -6.41 -17.18
CA VAL A 168 -24.69 -7.83 -17.42
C VAL A 168 -25.21 -8.14 -18.83
N GLY A 169 -24.37 -8.78 -19.65
CA GLY A 169 -24.70 -9.07 -21.07
C GLY A 169 -24.38 -7.94 -22.06
N SER A 170 -23.87 -6.79 -21.63
CA SER A 170 -23.38 -5.80 -22.59
C SER A 170 -22.13 -6.32 -23.29
N LYS A 171 -22.24 -6.59 -24.61
CA LYS A 171 -21.10 -6.94 -25.45
C LYS A 171 -20.04 -5.83 -25.41
N ASN A 172 -18.77 -6.19 -25.52
CA ASN A 172 -17.72 -5.20 -25.74
C ASN A 172 -18.13 -4.34 -26.92
N LYS A 173 -18.15 -3.01 -26.78
CA LYS A 173 -18.25 -2.14 -27.95
C LYS A 173 -17.15 -2.62 -28.90
N ALA A 174 -17.49 -2.72 -30.19
CA ALA A 174 -16.51 -2.97 -31.21
C ALA A 174 -15.26 -2.12 -30.93
N PRO A 175 -14.05 -2.65 -31.15
CA PRO A 175 -12.84 -1.88 -30.97
C PRO A 175 -13.02 -0.51 -31.61
N ARG A 176 -12.79 0.56 -30.86
CA ARG A 176 -12.89 1.92 -31.42
C ARG A 176 -11.93 1.97 -32.61
N GLN A 177 -12.47 2.27 -33.77
CA GLN A 177 -11.60 2.56 -34.91
C GLN A 177 -10.64 3.68 -34.51
N PRO A 178 -9.35 3.52 -34.78
CA PRO A 178 -8.38 4.54 -34.48
C PRO A 178 -8.75 5.84 -35.20
N THR A 179 -8.59 6.96 -34.54
CA THR A 179 -8.79 8.26 -35.17
C THR A 179 -7.70 8.50 -36.22
N PRO A 180 -7.96 9.29 -37.29
CA PRO A 180 -6.92 9.59 -38.30
C PRO A 180 -5.62 10.08 -37.68
N GLN A 181 -5.72 10.91 -36.63
CA GLN A 181 -4.54 11.40 -35.91
C GLN A 181 -3.80 10.28 -35.15
N ALA A 182 -4.50 9.28 -34.63
CA ALA A 182 -3.87 8.12 -33.99
C ALA A 182 -3.15 7.23 -35.00
N GLU A 183 -3.71 7.07 -36.19
CA GLU A 183 -3.06 6.34 -37.29
C GLU A 183 -1.83 7.05 -37.80
N GLU A 184 -1.89 8.36 -37.97
CA GLU A 184 -0.75 9.18 -38.37
C GLU A 184 0.39 9.07 -37.36
N ARG A 185 0.11 9.14 -36.05
CA ARG A 185 1.11 8.95 -35.00
C ARG A 185 1.74 7.56 -35.02
N ARG A 186 0.95 6.52 -35.30
CA ARG A 186 1.49 5.15 -35.44
C ARG A 186 2.39 5.04 -36.66
N ARG A 187 1.97 5.58 -37.80
CA ARG A 187 2.79 5.60 -39.02
C ARG A 187 4.09 6.34 -38.79
N HIS A 188 4.05 7.49 -38.14
CA HIS A 188 5.26 8.24 -37.81
C HIS A 188 6.20 7.48 -36.88
N ALA A 189 5.67 6.83 -35.85
CA ALA A 189 6.46 5.98 -34.95
C ALA A 189 7.11 4.82 -35.69
N ARG A 190 6.42 4.23 -36.68
CA ARG A 190 6.98 3.17 -37.51
C ARG A 190 8.08 3.66 -38.43
N LEU A 191 7.90 4.77 -39.11
CA LEU A 191 8.91 5.38 -39.98
C LEU A 191 10.21 5.69 -39.20
N LEU A 192 10.09 6.32 -38.04
CA LEU A 192 11.27 6.60 -37.21
C LEU A 192 11.99 5.32 -36.77
N LEU A 193 11.25 4.26 -36.45
CA LEU A 193 11.82 2.98 -36.08
C LEU A 193 12.54 2.29 -37.25
N ASP A 194 12.02 2.45 -38.47
CA ASP A 194 12.62 1.86 -39.66
C ASP A 194 13.88 2.62 -40.09
N GLU A 195 13.87 3.96 -39.93
CA GLU A 195 15.02 4.79 -40.26
C GLU A 195 16.18 4.69 -39.27
N GLN A 196 15.86 4.62 -37.97
CA GLN A 196 16.87 4.75 -36.90
C GLN A 196 16.58 3.82 -35.71
N PRO A 197 16.51 2.49 -35.88
CA PRO A 197 16.07 1.57 -34.83
C PRO A 197 16.89 1.69 -33.53
N ALA A 198 18.20 1.92 -33.64
CA ALA A 198 19.11 1.99 -32.50
C ALA A 198 18.95 3.26 -31.63
N THR A 199 18.45 4.35 -32.20
CA THR A 199 18.38 5.66 -31.53
C THR A 199 16.97 6.05 -31.09
N VAL A 200 15.92 5.40 -31.60
CA VAL A 200 14.54 5.70 -31.26
C VAL A 200 14.19 5.23 -29.87
N THR A 201 14.07 6.22 -28.98
CA THR A 201 13.57 6.03 -27.60
C THR A 201 12.19 6.66 -27.44
N ALA A 202 11.49 6.28 -26.36
CA ALA A 202 10.19 6.89 -26.03
C ALA A 202 10.30 8.41 -25.85
N LYS A 203 11.45 8.91 -25.39
CA LYS A 203 11.72 10.34 -25.23
C LYS A 203 11.82 11.04 -26.58
N VAL A 204 12.61 10.52 -27.51
CA VAL A 204 12.77 11.06 -28.87
C VAL A 204 11.42 11.08 -29.58
N LEU A 205 10.65 10.00 -29.49
CA LEU A 205 9.32 9.91 -30.10
C LEU A 205 8.32 10.88 -29.45
N ALA A 206 8.40 11.08 -28.13
CA ALA A 206 7.55 12.02 -27.41
C ALA A 206 7.80 13.47 -27.87
N GLU A 207 9.06 13.85 -28.01
CA GLU A 207 9.49 15.18 -28.50
C GLU A 207 9.04 15.39 -29.95
N SER A 208 9.26 14.40 -30.82
CA SER A 208 8.89 14.45 -32.24
C SER A 208 7.38 14.59 -32.46
N LEU A 209 6.54 13.89 -31.67
CA LEU A 209 5.09 13.87 -31.79
C LEU A 209 4.35 14.90 -30.91
N GLY A 210 5.06 15.59 -30.01
CA GLY A 210 4.44 16.49 -29.03
C GLY A 210 3.49 15.78 -28.07
N VAL A 211 3.81 14.54 -27.67
CA VAL A 211 2.95 13.72 -26.79
C VAL A 211 3.65 13.41 -25.47
N HIS A 212 2.86 13.02 -24.46
CA HIS A 212 3.43 12.60 -23.19
C HIS A 212 4.29 11.32 -23.33
N PRO A 213 5.45 11.19 -22.64
CA PRO A 213 6.38 10.07 -22.78
C PRO A 213 5.72 8.68 -22.62
N VAL A 214 4.78 8.51 -21.67
CA VAL A 214 4.03 7.26 -21.48
C VAL A 214 3.20 6.89 -22.72
N HIS A 215 2.68 7.88 -23.45
CA HIS A 215 1.94 7.62 -24.68
C HIS A 215 2.90 7.26 -25.81
N ALA A 216 4.03 7.94 -25.91
CA ALA A 216 5.10 7.61 -26.88
C ALA A 216 5.65 6.19 -26.67
N GLU A 217 5.84 5.76 -25.43
CA GLU A 217 6.29 4.40 -25.11
C GLU A 217 5.30 3.33 -25.64
N ARG A 218 4.01 3.56 -25.48
CA ARG A 218 2.96 2.66 -26.02
C ARG A 218 2.97 2.62 -27.54
N LEU A 219 3.17 3.78 -28.19
CA LEU A 219 3.27 3.86 -29.65
C LEU A 219 4.51 3.14 -30.16
N LEU A 220 5.66 3.35 -29.53
CA LEU A 220 6.92 2.72 -29.90
C LEU A 220 6.86 1.18 -29.72
N ARG A 221 6.25 0.71 -28.60
CA ARG A 221 6.01 -0.72 -28.40
C ARG A 221 5.11 -1.32 -29.49
N ALA A 222 4.03 -0.62 -29.86
CA ALA A 222 3.13 -1.07 -30.91
C ALA A 222 3.83 -1.13 -32.27
N ALA A 223 4.63 -0.12 -32.62
CA ALA A 223 5.43 -0.09 -33.85
C ALA A 223 6.47 -1.22 -33.89
N ARG A 224 7.14 -1.49 -32.78
CA ARG A 224 8.07 -2.62 -32.67
C ARG A 224 7.38 -3.97 -32.88
N LEU A 225 6.21 -4.16 -32.27
CA LEU A 225 5.44 -5.40 -32.40
C LEU A 225 4.97 -5.61 -33.86
N GLU A 226 4.52 -4.56 -34.50
CA GLU A 226 4.13 -4.58 -35.91
C GLU A 226 5.33 -4.93 -36.83
N LYS A 227 6.50 -4.30 -36.58
CA LYS A 227 7.73 -4.60 -37.32
C LYS A 227 8.16 -6.06 -37.20
N VAL A 228 8.09 -6.61 -35.97
CA VAL A 228 8.45 -8.02 -35.73
C VAL A 228 7.46 -8.98 -36.43
N ARG A 229 6.19 -8.63 -36.52
CA ARG A 229 5.20 -9.42 -37.28
C ARG A 229 5.49 -9.42 -38.77
N ASP A 230 5.77 -8.24 -39.33
CA ASP A 230 6.12 -8.15 -40.76
C ASP A 230 7.41 -8.97 -41.04
N LEU A 231 8.40 -8.93 -40.16
CA LEU A 231 9.61 -9.73 -40.30
C LEU A 231 9.34 -11.26 -40.17
N LEU A 232 8.37 -11.67 -39.31
CA LEU A 232 7.96 -13.07 -39.18
C LEU A 232 7.20 -13.56 -40.41
N GLU A 233 6.47 -12.69 -41.12
CA GLU A 233 5.85 -13.02 -42.41
C GLU A 233 6.88 -13.21 -43.51
N GLU A 234 8.01 -12.49 -43.45
CA GLU A 234 9.11 -12.62 -44.39
C GLU A 234 10.04 -13.80 -44.06
N ARG A 235 10.26 -14.09 -42.78
CA ARG A 235 11.21 -15.08 -42.27
C ARG A 235 10.69 -15.79 -41.02
N GLU A 236 10.37 -17.06 -41.08
CA GLU A 236 9.89 -17.87 -39.98
C GLU A 236 10.96 -18.14 -38.90
N ASP A 237 12.23 -18.12 -39.25
CA ASP A 237 13.40 -18.42 -38.41
C ASP A 237 13.97 -17.22 -37.64
N LEU A 238 13.18 -16.17 -37.50
CA LEU A 238 13.60 -14.93 -36.84
C LEU A 238 14.13 -15.19 -35.42
N THR A 239 15.36 -14.73 -35.15
CA THR A 239 16.03 -14.91 -33.85
C THR A 239 15.80 -13.72 -32.93
N VAL A 240 16.15 -13.87 -31.63
CA VAL A 240 16.06 -12.76 -30.67
C VAL A 240 17.06 -11.64 -31.00
N GLU A 241 18.23 -12.02 -31.52
CA GLU A 241 19.28 -11.10 -31.98
C GLU A 241 18.80 -10.27 -33.16
N ASP A 242 18.12 -10.86 -34.13
CA ASP A 242 17.50 -10.15 -35.25
C ASP A 242 16.48 -9.12 -34.74
N VAL A 243 15.61 -9.52 -33.79
CA VAL A 243 14.64 -8.60 -33.18
C VAL A 243 15.33 -7.46 -32.47
N GLN A 244 16.41 -7.71 -31.75
CA GLN A 244 17.17 -6.63 -31.10
C GLN A 244 17.73 -5.63 -32.14
N HIS A 245 18.34 -6.15 -33.18
CA HIS A 245 18.91 -5.32 -34.23
C HIS A 245 17.84 -4.47 -34.94
N GLU A 246 16.75 -5.09 -35.37
CA GLU A 246 15.68 -4.45 -36.14
C GLU A 246 14.81 -3.49 -35.33
N THR A 247 14.69 -3.71 -34.02
CA THR A 247 13.84 -2.88 -33.16
C THR A 247 14.60 -1.93 -32.23
N GLY A 248 15.92 -2.00 -32.21
CA GLY A 248 16.77 -1.20 -31.32
C GLY A 248 16.63 -1.54 -29.84
N LEU A 249 16.16 -2.74 -29.53
CA LEU A 249 16.06 -3.20 -28.15
C LEU A 249 17.40 -3.69 -27.63
N THR A 250 17.91 -3.08 -26.58
CA THR A 250 19.19 -3.49 -25.96
C THR A 250 19.03 -4.66 -24.98
N VAL A 251 17.82 -4.88 -24.44
CA VAL A 251 17.55 -5.90 -23.42
C VAL A 251 16.98 -7.15 -24.06
N VAL A 252 17.73 -8.25 -24.00
CA VAL A 252 17.36 -9.58 -24.56
C VAL A 252 15.98 -10.06 -24.09
N ALA A 253 15.66 -9.89 -22.81
CA ALA A 253 14.36 -10.31 -22.27
C ALA A 253 13.17 -9.56 -22.90
N HIS A 254 13.36 -8.29 -23.25
CA HIS A 254 12.32 -7.51 -23.94
C HIS A 254 12.14 -7.94 -25.40
N ALA A 255 13.25 -8.19 -26.10
CA ALA A 255 13.20 -8.70 -27.47
C ALA A 255 12.55 -10.08 -27.55
N ARG A 256 12.90 -11.00 -26.62
CA ARG A 256 12.28 -12.33 -26.52
C ARG A 256 10.78 -12.23 -26.29
N LYS A 257 10.37 -11.41 -25.31
CA LYS A 257 8.94 -11.20 -25.03
C LYS A 257 8.17 -10.66 -26.23
N LEU A 258 8.77 -9.75 -26.98
CA LEU A 258 8.16 -9.16 -28.18
C LEU A 258 8.01 -10.21 -29.29
N LEU A 259 9.02 -11.07 -29.48
CA LEU A 259 8.99 -12.17 -30.46
C LEU A 259 7.92 -13.20 -30.12
N ASP A 260 7.82 -13.59 -28.84
CA ASP A 260 6.81 -14.55 -28.37
C ASP A 260 5.38 -13.97 -28.54
N GLU A 261 5.19 -12.68 -28.23
CA GLU A 261 3.91 -11.99 -28.43
C GLU A 261 3.52 -11.91 -29.93
N ALA A 262 4.47 -11.69 -30.80
CA ALA A 262 4.24 -11.65 -32.24
C ALA A 262 3.84 -13.04 -32.78
N ARG A 263 4.56 -14.10 -32.38
CA ARG A 263 4.27 -15.49 -32.78
C ARG A 263 2.89 -15.96 -32.35
N THR A 264 2.50 -15.68 -31.10
CA THR A 264 1.17 -16.06 -30.58
C THR A 264 0.02 -15.40 -31.32
N THR A 265 0.23 -14.21 -31.87
CA THR A 265 -0.82 -13.48 -32.60
C THR A 265 -0.94 -13.95 -34.05
N THR A 266 0.16 -14.35 -34.68
CA THR A 266 0.19 -14.86 -36.06
C THR A 266 -0.46 -16.27 -36.15
N THR A 267 -0.34 -17.09 -35.09
CA THR A 267 -0.94 -18.43 -35.04
C THR A 267 -2.48 -18.42 -34.83
N ALA A 268 -3.06 -17.28 -34.42
CA ALA A 268 -4.47 -17.14 -34.08
C ALA A 268 -5.32 -16.53 -35.22
N GLN A 269 -4.73 -16.22 -36.36
CA GLN A 269 -5.39 -15.79 -37.61
C GLN A 269 -5.43 -16.96 -38.62
#